data_80456c5dff4be6c74243b3f57d86d616
#
_entry.id   80456c5dff4be6c74243b3f57d86d616
#
_cell.length_a   1.000
_cell.length_b   1.000
_cell.length_c   1.000
_cell.angle_alpha   90.00
_cell.angle_beta   90.00
_cell.angle_gamma   90.00
#
_symmetry.space_group_name_H-M   'P 1'
#
loop_
_entity.id
_entity.type
_entity.pdbx_description
1 polymer ?
#
loop_
_entity_poly.entity_id
_entity_poly.type
_entity_poly.pdbx_seq_one_letter_code
_entity_poly.pdbx_strand_id
1 'polypeptide(L)'
;MAYRTILLAYDGSADGRHVLLEGADLAKGLGAKTHLLAVITGKTGAAMAQSLAAANPMEQTQFFNSTIDDGVKFFESLGIEVEGHVARGEPAEEIASLAKEIAADLVVVGHRPHGALARWWSTPTCVSLLDVVGCSVLISRQEGDAVVVG
;
A
#
# COMPACT_ATOMS: atom_id res chain seq x y z
N MET A 1 -10.25 21.73 -2.03
CA MET A 1 -10.37 20.62 -2.97
C MET A 1 -10.32 19.32 -2.22
N ALA A 2 -11.35 18.55 -2.32
CA ALA A 2 -11.39 17.29 -1.58
C ALA A 2 -10.78 16.16 -2.40
N TYR A 3 -10.10 15.24 -1.76
CA TYR A 3 -9.63 14.04 -2.40
C TYR A 3 -10.83 13.11 -2.61
N ARG A 4 -11.03 12.63 -3.81
CA ARG A 4 -12.18 11.79 -4.17
C ARG A 4 -11.83 10.34 -4.38
N THR A 5 -10.61 10.07 -4.79
CA THR A 5 -10.15 8.72 -5.08
C THR A 5 -8.80 8.51 -4.42
N ILE A 6 -8.74 7.58 -3.50
CA ILE A 6 -7.54 7.27 -2.74
C ILE A 6 -7.01 5.91 -3.15
N LEU A 7 -5.71 5.83 -3.44
CA LEU A 7 -5.04 4.55 -3.66
C LEU A 7 -4.16 4.27 -2.45
N LEU A 8 -4.39 3.15 -1.78
CA LEU A 8 -3.66 2.78 -0.61
C LEU A 8 -2.83 1.54 -0.90
N ALA A 9 -1.52 1.65 -0.79
CA ALA A 9 -0.61 0.54 -1.00
C ALA A 9 -0.35 -0.15 0.34
N TYR A 10 -0.54 -1.47 0.35
CA TYR A 10 -0.52 -2.26 1.57
C TYR A 10 0.25 -3.56 1.31
N ASP A 11 1.14 -3.92 2.20
CA ASP A 11 2.01 -5.07 2.00
C ASP A 11 1.53 -6.35 2.69
N GLY A 12 0.42 -6.29 3.40
CA GLY A 12 -0.13 -7.47 4.07
C GLY A 12 0.51 -7.79 5.41
N SER A 13 1.50 -7.03 5.83
CA SER A 13 2.16 -7.31 7.09
C SER A 13 1.33 -6.82 8.28
N ALA A 14 1.57 -7.40 9.44
CA ALA A 14 0.92 -6.94 10.66
C ALA A 14 1.28 -5.49 10.96
N ASP A 15 2.52 -5.11 10.66
CA ASP A 15 2.97 -3.74 10.87
C ASP A 15 2.35 -2.77 9.88
N GLY A 16 1.84 -3.24 8.77
CA GLY A 16 1.17 -2.40 7.79
C GLY A 16 -0.27 -2.06 8.13
N ARG A 17 -0.81 -2.62 9.21
CA ARG A 17 -2.22 -2.38 9.55
C ARG A 17 -2.51 -0.91 9.86
N HIS A 18 -1.52 -0.18 10.36
CA HIS A 18 -1.73 1.24 10.65
C HIS A 18 -2.07 2.04 9.39
N VAL A 19 -1.55 1.61 8.23
CA VAL A 19 -1.85 2.24 6.95
C VAL A 19 -3.32 2.06 6.61
N LEU A 20 -3.86 0.86 6.86
CA LEU A 20 -5.28 0.60 6.62
C LEU A 20 -6.16 1.43 7.54
N LEU A 21 -5.80 1.54 8.81
CA LEU A 21 -6.58 2.31 9.77
C LEU A 21 -6.58 3.79 9.42
N GLU A 22 -5.42 4.34 9.14
CA GLU A 22 -5.30 5.75 8.77
C GLU A 22 -5.98 6.03 7.44
N GLY A 23 -5.81 5.15 6.46
CA GLY A 23 -6.49 5.28 5.18
C GLY A 23 -8.00 5.21 5.29
N ALA A 24 -8.50 4.35 6.17
CA ALA A 24 -9.95 4.25 6.42
C ALA A 24 -10.50 5.53 7.06
N ASP A 25 -9.78 6.10 8.02
CA ASP A 25 -10.18 7.36 8.64
C ASP A 25 -10.22 8.48 7.60
N LEU A 26 -9.22 8.56 6.74
CA LEU A 26 -9.19 9.55 5.69
C LEU A 26 -10.34 9.36 4.69
N ALA A 27 -10.53 8.14 4.22
CA ALA A 27 -11.57 7.84 3.24
C ALA A 27 -12.95 8.16 3.79
N LYS A 28 -13.19 7.81 5.04
CA LYS A 28 -14.47 8.06 5.67
C LYS A 28 -14.72 9.55 5.86
N GLY A 29 -13.70 10.27 6.32
CA GLY A 29 -13.80 11.71 6.53
C GLY A 29 -13.99 12.50 5.25
N LEU A 30 -13.41 12.01 4.15
CA LEU A 30 -13.49 12.70 2.87
C LEU A 30 -14.62 12.19 1.97
N GLY A 31 -15.26 11.09 2.33
CA GLY A 31 -16.25 10.45 1.47
C GLY A 31 -15.62 9.93 0.17
N ALA A 32 -14.37 9.49 0.24
CA ALA A 32 -13.62 9.11 -0.94
C ALA A 32 -13.76 7.63 -1.26
N LYS A 33 -13.74 7.30 -2.54
CA LYS A 33 -13.63 5.91 -2.97
C LYS A 33 -12.18 5.46 -2.77
N THR A 34 -12.00 4.26 -2.27
CA THR A 34 -10.67 3.75 -1.96
C THR A 34 -10.32 2.54 -2.81
N HIS A 35 -9.08 2.48 -3.25
CA HIS A 35 -8.53 1.30 -3.92
C HIS A 35 -7.38 0.80 -3.05
N LEU A 36 -7.37 -0.51 -2.77
CA LEU A 36 -6.27 -1.14 -2.04
C LEU A 36 -5.40 -1.87 -3.04
N LEU A 37 -4.11 -1.71 -2.95
CA LEU A 37 -3.17 -2.38 -3.84
C LEU A 37 -2.09 -3.09 -3.04
N ALA A 38 -1.87 -4.36 -3.35
CA ALA A 38 -0.71 -5.10 -2.90
C ALA A 38 0.16 -5.42 -4.11
N VAL A 39 1.46 -5.22 -3.99
CA VAL A 39 2.40 -5.49 -5.08
C VAL A 39 3.31 -6.65 -4.67
N ILE A 40 3.31 -7.70 -5.48
CA ILE A 40 4.17 -8.85 -5.29
C ILE A 40 5.46 -8.61 -6.04
N THR A 41 6.58 -8.60 -5.33
CA THR A 41 7.88 -8.42 -5.97
C THR A 41 8.73 -9.66 -5.73
N GLY A 42 9.75 -9.87 -6.54
CA GLY A 42 10.72 -10.93 -6.29
C GLY A 42 11.52 -10.70 -5.01
N LYS A 43 11.46 -9.46 -4.49
CA LYS A 43 12.16 -9.11 -3.26
C LYS A 43 11.20 -8.83 -2.13
N THR A 44 9.94 -9.21 -2.29
CA THR A 44 8.91 -8.89 -1.32
C THR A 44 9.29 -9.43 0.02
N GLY A 45 9.69 -8.51 0.82
CA GLY A 45 9.99 -8.68 2.20
C GLY A 45 10.74 -9.93 2.57
N ALA A 46 11.95 -9.78 3.00
CA ALA A 46 12.71 -10.93 3.50
C ALA A 46 11.92 -11.69 4.57
N ALA A 47 11.14 -10.99 5.37
CA ALA A 47 10.32 -11.60 6.40
C ALA A 47 9.16 -12.40 5.82
N MET A 48 8.52 -11.90 4.78
CA MET A 48 7.49 -12.65 4.09
C MET A 48 8.12 -13.77 3.27
N ALA A 49 9.30 -13.54 2.74
CA ALA A 49 10.02 -14.56 2.01
C ALA A 49 10.35 -15.78 2.87
N GLN A 50 10.57 -15.58 4.16
CA GLN A 50 10.80 -16.72 5.05
C GLN A 50 9.56 -17.60 5.20
N SER A 51 8.38 -16.96 5.27
CA SER A 51 7.14 -17.71 5.37
C SER A 51 6.73 -18.30 4.03
N LEU A 52 7.11 -17.65 2.94
CA LEU A 52 6.70 -18.04 1.60
C LEU A 52 7.86 -18.53 0.74
N ALA A 53 9.02 -18.77 1.36
CA ALA A 53 10.24 -19.12 0.63
C ALA A 53 10.08 -20.36 -0.24
N ALA A 54 9.26 -21.30 0.18
CA ALA A 54 8.98 -22.49 -0.60
C ALA A 54 7.71 -22.35 -1.45
N ALA A 55 7.04 -21.19 -1.38
CA ALA A 55 5.78 -21.02 -2.07
C ALA A 55 6.02 -20.74 -3.55
N ASN A 56 5.22 -21.37 -4.38
CA ASN A 56 5.27 -21.09 -5.81
C ASN A 56 4.51 -19.79 -6.11
N PRO A 57 4.65 -19.24 -7.33
CA PRO A 57 3.98 -17.98 -7.66
C PRO A 57 2.46 -17.98 -7.46
N MET A 58 1.82 -19.14 -7.66
CA MET A 58 0.38 -19.24 -7.48
C MET A 58 0.01 -19.09 -5.99
N GLU A 59 0.77 -19.73 -5.11
CA GLU A 59 0.54 -19.64 -3.67
C GLU A 59 0.78 -18.22 -3.17
N GLN A 60 1.80 -17.54 -3.69
CA GLN A 60 2.05 -16.14 -3.38
C GLN A 60 0.87 -15.28 -3.78
N THR A 61 0.36 -15.49 -4.98
CA THR A 61 -0.78 -14.73 -5.49
C THR A 61 -2.01 -14.96 -4.62
N GLN A 62 -2.27 -16.20 -4.21
CA GLN A 62 -3.39 -16.52 -3.34
C GLN A 62 -3.26 -15.83 -1.98
N PHE A 63 -2.06 -15.80 -1.44
CA PHE A 63 -1.82 -15.13 -0.17
C PHE A 63 -2.14 -13.63 -0.27
N PHE A 64 -1.65 -12.97 -1.30
CA PHE A 64 -1.89 -11.53 -1.47
C PHE A 64 -3.35 -11.24 -1.79
N ASN A 65 -4.01 -12.09 -2.56
CA ASN A 65 -5.44 -11.95 -2.83
C ASN A 65 -6.25 -12.05 -1.53
N SER A 66 -5.92 -13.01 -0.68
CA SER A 66 -6.58 -13.17 0.61
C SER A 66 -6.35 -11.95 1.52
N THR A 67 -5.14 -11.44 1.51
CA THR A 67 -4.79 -10.24 2.28
C THR A 67 -5.60 -9.03 1.83
N ILE A 68 -5.70 -8.83 0.53
CA ILE A 68 -6.47 -7.72 -0.02
C ILE A 68 -7.96 -7.91 0.26
N ASP A 69 -8.48 -9.13 0.17
CA ASP A 69 -9.88 -9.41 0.47
C ASP A 69 -10.21 -9.05 1.92
N ASP A 70 -9.31 -9.34 2.85
CA ASP A 70 -9.51 -8.98 4.25
C ASP A 70 -9.53 -7.46 4.42
N GLY A 71 -8.65 -6.75 3.72
CA GLY A 71 -8.65 -5.29 3.73
C GLY A 71 -9.93 -4.71 3.15
N VAL A 72 -10.42 -5.27 2.05
CA VAL A 72 -11.68 -4.85 1.42
C VAL A 72 -12.84 -5.03 2.40
N LYS A 73 -12.92 -6.19 3.04
CA LYS A 73 -13.98 -6.45 4.02
C LYS A 73 -13.93 -5.46 5.18
N PHE A 74 -12.74 -5.13 5.64
CA PHE A 74 -12.57 -4.16 6.70
C PHE A 74 -13.14 -2.79 6.29
N PHE A 75 -12.80 -2.30 5.10
CA PHE A 75 -13.30 -1.03 4.62
C PHE A 75 -14.81 -1.06 4.39
N GLU A 76 -15.32 -2.17 3.83
CA GLU A 76 -16.75 -2.33 3.61
C GLU A 76 -17.52 -2.31 4.94
N SER A 77 -16.94 -2.88 5.98
CA SER A 77 -17.57 -2.88 7.30
C SER A 77 -17.73 -1.48 7.88
N LEU A 78 -16.93 -0.53 7.39
CA LEU A 78 -16.99 0.86 7.81
C LEU A 78 -17.86 1.71 6.86
N GLY A 79 -18.47 1.10 5.88
CA GLY A 79 -19.32 1.80 4.91
C GLY A 79 -18.53 2.55 3.83
N ILE A 80 -17.29 2.17 3.59
CA ILE A 80 -16.45 2.83 2.60
C ILE A 80 -16.49 2.04 1.30
N GLU A 81 -16.69 2.75 0.17
CA GLU A 81 -16.61 2.11 -1.14
C GLU A 81 -15.15 1.78 -1.42
N VAL A 82 -14.87 0.52 -1.67
CA VAL A 82 -13.49 0.04 -1.81
C VAL A 82 -13.37 -1.04 -2.88
N GLU A 83 -12.23 -1.05 -3.57
CA GLU A 83 -11.93 -2.06 -4.56
C GLU A 83 -10.49 -2.53 -4.33
N GLY A 84 -10.26 -3.83 -4.40
CA GLY A 84 -8.95 -4.42 -4.16
C GLY A 84 -8.23 -4.80 -5.44
N HIS A 85 -6.92 -4.68 -5.44
CA HIS A 85 -6.06 -5.01 -6.58
C HIS A 85 -4.80 -5.71 -6.09
N VAL A 86 -4.31 -6.66 -6.86
CA VAL A 86 -3.01 -7.29 -6.64
C VAL A 86 -2.23 -7.19 -7.93
N ALA A 87 -1.02 -6.69 -7.87
CA ALA A 87 -0.15 -6.55 -9.02
C ALA A 87 1.19 -7.24 -8.74
N ARG A 88 1.91 -7.55 -9.79
CA ARG A 88 3.23 -8.15 -9.68
C ARG A 88 4.20 -7.29 -10.46
N GLY A 89 5.24 -6.82 -9.82
CA GLY A 89 6.22 -5.96 -10.47
C GLY A 89 6.99 -5.08 -9.51
N GLU A 90 7.46 -3.96 -9.98
CA GLU A 90 8.16 -2.98 -9.16
C GLU A 90 7.13 -2.11 -8.44
N PRO A 91 7.17 -2.02 -7.10
CA PRO A 91 6.14 -1.31 -6.36
C PRO A 91 5.87 0.11 -6.82
N ALA A 92 6.90 0.92 -6.99
CA ALA A 92 6.71 2.32 -7.37
C ALA A 92 6.03 2.44 -8.73
N GLU A 93 6.43 1.59 -9.68
CA GLU A 93 5.84 1.60 -11.02
C GLU A 93 4.39 1.11 -11.01
N GLU A 94 4.11 0.04 -10.26
CA GLU A 94 2.76 -0.51 -10.19
C GLU A 94 1.80 0.46 -9.48
N ILE A 95 2.26 1.11 -8.43
CA ILE A 95 1.47 2.11 -7.73
C ILE A 95 1.18 3.29 -8.67
N ALA A 96 2.19 3.79 -9.36
CA ALA A 96 2.02 4.91 -10.28
C ALA A 96 1.09 4.57 -11.43
N SER A 97 1.22 3.36 -11.97
CA SER A 97 0.38 2.90 -13.06
C SER A 97 -1.09 2.81 -12.66
N LEU A 98 -1.36 2.21 -11.51
CA LEU A 98 -2.74 2.11 -11.04
C LEU A 98 -3.30 3.47 -10.65
N ALA A 99 -2.50 4.32 -10.01
CA ALA A 99 -2.93 5.66 -9.65
C ALA A 99 -3.39 6.44 -10.88
N LYS A 100 -2.65 6.29 -11.99
CA LYS A 100 -3.03 6.94 -13.24
C LYS A 100 -4.30 6.32 -13.82
N GLU A 101 -4.40 5.01 -13.79
CA GLU A 101 -5.55 4.30 -14.35
C GLU A 101 -6.85 4.66 -13.64
N ILE A 102 -6.82 4.79 -12.32
CA ILE A 102 -8.01 5.10 -11.55
C ILE A 102 -8.19 6.61 -11.32
N ALA A 103 -7.29 7.42 -11.84
CA ALA A 103 -7.28 8.87 -11.62
C ALA A 103 -7.26 9.21 -10.13
N ALA A 104 -6.36 8.57 -9.39
CA ALA A 104 -6.24 8.80 -7.95
C ALA A 104 -5.78 10.23 -7.66
N ASP A 105 -6.36 10.81 -6.63
CA ASP A 105 -5.98 12.14 -6.16
C ASP A 105 -4.95 12.05 -5.04
N LEU A 106 -4.92 10.94 -4.35
CA LEU A 106 -4.04 10.74 -3.20
C LEU A 106 -3.57 9.28 -3.17
N VAL A 107 -2.29 9.09 -2.99
CA VAL A 107 -1.70 7.77 -2.73
C VAL A 107 -1.27 7.75 -1.28
N VAL A 108 -1.66 6.71 -0.55
CA VAL A 108 -1.28 6.53 0.86
C VAL A 108 -0.37 5.31 0.95
N VAL A 109 0.79 5.47 1.53
CA VAL A 109 1.74 4.39 1.74
C VAL A 109 2.26 4.41 3.17
N GLY A 110 2.66 3.25 3.66
CA GLY A 110 3.27 3.18 4.98
C GLY A 110 4.77 3.35 4.92
N HIS A 111 5.34 3.90 5.96
CA HIS A 111 6.77 4.02 6.11
C HIS A 111 7.25 3.09 7.23
N ARG A 112 8.20 2.25 6.93
CA ARG A 112 8.81 1.35 7.91
C ARG A 112 10.32 1.41 7.76
N PRO A 113 11.04 1.78 8.82
CA PRO A 113 12.49 1.94 8.74
C PRO A 113 13.23 0.67 8.34
N HIS A 114 12.70 -0.48 8.72
CA HIS A 114 13.39 -1.75 8.49
C HIS A 114 12.58 -2.75 7.66
N GLY A 115 11.58 -2.32 6.93
CA GLY A 115 10.74 -3.20 6.14
C GLY A 115 11.00 -3.09 4.65
N ALA A 116 10.37 -3.95 3.88
CA ALA A 116 10.43 -3.90 2.43
C ALA A 116 9.99 -2.56 1.88
N LEU A 117 9.04 -1.90 2.55
CA LEU A 117 8.55 -0.60 2.12
C LEU A 117 9.60 0.50 2.25
N ALA A 118 10.56 0.36 3.15
CA ALA A 118 11.61 1.35 3.27
C ALA A 118 12.42 1.51 1.99
N ARG A 119 12.50 0.45 1.20
CA ARG A 119 13.24 0.48 -0.04
C ARG A 119 12.57 1.32 -1.13
N TRP A 120 11.28 1.57 -1.00
CA TRP A 120 10.58 2.38 -1.98
C TRP A 120 11.05 3.84 -1.95
N TRP A 121 11.70 4.24 -0.84
CA TRP A 121 12.07 5.63 -0.63
C TRP A 121 13.54 5.91 -0.87
N SER A 122 14.41 4.91 -0.70
CA SER A 122 15.82 5.21 -0.53
C SER A 122 16.81 4.41 -1.36
N THR A 123 16.39 3.60 -2.32
CA THR A 123 17.35 2.83 -3.09
C THR A 123 17.77 3.58 -4.33
N PRO A 124 19.06 3.75 -4.55
CA PRO A 124 19.54 4.49 -5.73
C PRO A 124 19.21 3.82 -7.06
N THR A 125 18.95 2.51 -7.03
CA THR A 125 18.65 1.77 -8.24
C THR A 125 17.17 1.63 -8.53
N CYS A 126 16.31 2.03 -7.59
CA CYS A 126 14.87 1.95 -7.78
C CYS A 126 14.32 3.34 -8.03
N VAL A 127 13.38 3.43 -8.94
CA VAL A 127 12.71 4.70 -9.18
C VAL A 127 11.92 5.05 -7.92
N SER A 128 12.11 6.23 -7.42
CA SER A 128 11.39 6.69 -6.24
C SER A 128 9.91 6.84 -6.57
N LEU A 129 9.06 6.43 -5.63
CA LEU A 129 7.62 6.63 -5.78
C LEU A 129 7.29 8.10 -6.03
N LEU A 130 7.98 8.99 -5.33
CA LEU A 130 7.73 10.42 -5.47
C LEU A 130 8.06 10.97 -6.86
N ASP A 131 8.93 10.27 -7.59
CA ASP A 131 9.30 10.72 -8.92
C ASP A 131 8.30 10.28 -9.99
N VAL A 132 7.53 9.23 -9.73
CA VAL A 132 6.66 8.66 -10.76
C VAL A 132 5.18 8.85 -10.51
N VAL A 133 4.77 9.14 -9.28
CA VAL A 133 3.38 9.37 -8.97
C VAL A 133 3.02 10.82 -9.26
N GLY A 134 1.97 11.02 -10.02
CA GLY A 134 1.56 12.36 -10.46
C GLY A 134 0.54 13.06 -9.55
N CYS A 135 0.29 12.53 -8.37
CA CYS A 135 -0.68 13.12 -7.44
C CYS A 135 -0.06 13.24 -6.04
N SER A 136 -0.85 13.68 -5.07
CA SER A 136 -0.38 13.81 -3.69
C SER A 136 -0.07 12.45 -3.08
N VAL A 137 0.95 12.40 -2.23
CA VAL A 137 1.35 11.18 -1.53
C VAL A 137 1.34 11.46 -0.03
N LEU A 138 0.63 10.63 0.71
CA LEU A 138 0.63 10.67 2.16
C LEU A 138 1.44 9.49 2.67
N ILE A 139 2.40 9.76 3.52
CA ILE A 139 3.22 8.71 4.13
C ILE A 139 2.71 8.48 5.54
N SER A 140 2.13 7.31 5.77
CA SER A 140 1.65 6.93 7.10
C SER A 140 2.80 6.35 7.91
N ARG A 141 3.05 6.88 9.08
CA ARG A 141 4.12 6.39 9.94
C ARG A 141 3.53 5.67 11.14
N GLN A 142 4.16 4.59 11.50
CA GLN A 142 3.72 3.84 12.66
C GLN A 142 4.00 4.65 13.93
N GLU A 143 3.07 4.63 14.84
CA GLU A 143 3.23 5.29 16.12
C GLU A 143 4.46 4.76 16.83
N GLY A 144 5.27 5.64 17.35
CA GLY A 144 6.56 5.27 17.93
C GLY A 144 7.74 5.61 17.04
N ASP A 145 7.52 5.64 15.72
CA ASP A 145 8.59 6.04 14.82
C ASP A 145 8.66 7.55 14.71
N ALA A 146 7.77 8.18 15.36
CA ALA A 146 7.59 9.52 15.18
C ALA A 146 8.37 10.39 15.91
N VAL A 147 9.38 10.01 16.39
CA VAL A 147 9.98 10.74 17.22
C VAL A 147 10.48 11.83 16.78
N VAL A 148 10.70 12.09 15.84
CA VAL A 148 11.35 12.96 15.59
C VAL A 148 11.05 14.00 15.05
N VAL A 149 10.75 14.45 14.76
CA VAL A 149 10.67 15.39 14.15
C VAL A 149 10.29 16.27 14.03
N GLY A 150 10.38 16.51 14.31
CA GLY A 150 10.30 17.77 14.12
C GLY A 150 9.41 18.34 13.17
#